data_0f92a357b752b1446c264ffc57c7f807
#
_entry.id   0f92a357b752b1446c264ffc57c7f807
#
_cell.length_a   1.000
_cell.length_b   1.000
_cell.length_c   1.000
_cell.angle_alpha   90.00
_cell.angle_beta   90.00
_cell.angle_gamma   90.00
#
_symmetry.space_group_name_H-M   'P 1'
#
loop_
_entity.id
_entity.type
_entity.pdbx_description
1 polymer ?
#
loop_
_entity_poly.entity_id
_entity_poly.type
_entity_poly.pdbx_seq_one_letter_code
_entity_poly.pdbx_strand_id
1 'polypeptide(L)'
;MIHKNWQALIKPSKIDIIPGADPARRAKLVVEPLERGFGTTLGNALRRVLLSSLQGGAVTAIQIEGVLHEFSSIPGVREDVTDIVLNVKQIPIRVNVEGTKRLHLTATGPGEVTAGQIQEVAGVEILDKDLVICTLDENTTINMELYVASGKGYVPAERNRPDDAPIGLIPVDSIFSPVKRVAYRVENTREGQILDYDKLTLEVETDGTVSPEDAVAYAARILQDQLQIFINFEEPRRLEERREEEALPFNPNLLRRVDELELSVRSANCLKNENIVYIGDLVQKTEAEMLRTPNFGRKSLNEIKEVLAQMGLKLGMEVPGWPPENIEELAKKLETEY
;
A
#
# COMPACT_ATOMS: atom_id res chain seq x y z
N MET A 1 7.94 -24.90 26.72
CA MET A 1 6.87 -23.91 26.87
C MET A 1 7.34 -22.48 26.57
N ILE A 2 8.56 -22.05 26.92
CA ILE A 2 9.09 -20.70 26.64
C ILE A 2 9.08 -20.38 25.14
N HIS A 3 9.37 -21.35 24.27
CA HIS A 3 9.43 -21.21 22.81
C HIS A 3 8.07 -20.92 22.14
N LYS A 4 6.97 -20.87 22.88
CA LYS A 4 5.62 -20.50 22.37
C LYS A 4 5.02 -19.31 23.12
N ASN A 5 5.81 -18.64 23.97
CA ASN A 5 5.32 -17.57 24.84
C ASN A 5 4.63 -16.43 24.07
N TRP A 6 5.15 -16.04 22.89
CA TRP A 6 4.59 -14.97 22.08
C TRP A 6 3.19 -15.28 21.54
N GLN A 7 2.77 -16.55 21.50
CA GLN A 7 1.43 -16.97 21.04
C GLN A 7 0.35 -16.69 22.10
N ALA A 8 0.74 -16.67 23.37
CA ALA A 8 -0.17 -16.43 24.49
C ALA A 8 -0.39 -14.94 24.79
N LEU A 9 0.44 -14.05 24.21
CA LEU A 9 0.29 -12.61 24.40
C LEU A 9 -0.94 -12.10 23.64
N ILE A 10 -1.67 -11.17 24.28
CA ILE A 10 -2.82 -10.53 23.64
C ILE A 10 -2.35 -9.69 22.44
N LYS A 11 -3.11 -9.71 21.38
CA LYS A 11 -2.84 -8.94 20.16
C LYS A 11 -4.04 -8.08 19.83
N PRO A 12 -3.83 -6.80 19.47
CA PRO A 12 -4.92 -5.98 19.00
C PRO A 12 -5.48 -6.54 17.69
N SER A 13 -6.79 -6.57 17.55
CA SER A 13 -7.48 -7.07 16.36
C SER A 13 -7.61 -6.01 15.27
N LYS A 14 -7.67 -4.73 15.66
CA LYS A 14 -7.84 -3.59 14.75
C LYS A 14 -7.15 -2.33 15.28
N ILE A 15 -6.96 -1.39 14.40
CA ILE A 15 -6.54 -0.02 14.71
C ILE A 15 -7.73 0.88 14.45
N ASP A 16 -8.16 1.63 15.44
CA ASP A 16 -9.20 2.64 15.28
C ASP A 16 -8.53 3.97 14.88
N ILE A 17 -8.92 4.51 13.71
CA ILE A 17 -8.36 5.73 13.15
C ILE A 17 -9.36 6.84 13.35
N ILE A 18 -8.95 7.89 14.07
CA ILE A 18 -9.75 9.08 14.33
C ILE A 18 -9.14 10.22 13.54
N PRO A 19 -9.79 10.68 12.47
CA PRO A 19 -9.27 11.77 11.66
C PRO A 19 -9.23 13.07 12.45
N GLY A 20 -8.22 13.90 12.20
CA GLY A 20 -8.10 15.25 12.75
C GLY A 20 -8.89 16.29 11.93
N ALA A 21 -8.61 17.57 12.17
CA ALA A 21 -9.23 18.68 11.42
C ALA A 21 -8.90 18.62 9.91
N ASP A 22 -7.71 18.13 9.57
CA ASP A 22 -7.30 17.82 8.20
C ASP A 22 -6.94 16.31 8.15
N PRO A 23 -7.84 15.46 7.64
CA PRO A 23 -7.63 14.00 7.60
C PRO A 23 -6.42 13.58 6.77
N ALA A 24 -6.04 14.37 5.76
CA ALA A 24 -4.88 14.06 4.92
C ALA A 24 -3.54 14.28 5.65
N ARG A 25 -3.54 15.17 6.67
CA ARG A 25 -2.32 15.57 7.38
C ARG A 25 -2.30 15.18 8.85
N ARG A 26 -3.45 14.93 9.48
CA ARG A 26 -3.54 14.62 10.92
C ARG A 26 -4.48 13.48 11.21
N ALA A 27 -3.99 12.52 11.99
CA ALA A 27 -4.84 11.47 12.52
C ALA A 27 -4.36 11.02 13.90
N LYS A 28 -5.30 10.44 14.67
CA LYS A 28 -5.03 9.70 15.89
C LYS A 28 -5.29 8.23 15.63
N LEU A 29 -4.30 7.41 15.89
CA LEU A 29 -4.42 5.95 15.78
C LEU A 29 -4.52 5.40 17.19
N VAL A 30 -5.58 4.66 17.47
CA VAL A 30 -5.83 4.04 18.77
C VAL A 30 -5.70 2.53 18.61
N VAL A 31 -4.85 1.94 19.43
CA VAL A 31 -4.54 0.51 19.44
C VAL A 31 -4.79 -0.04 20.82
N GLU A 32 -5.76 -0.93 20.97
CA GLU A 32 -6.12 -1.60 22.19
C GLU A 32 -6.78 -2.97 21.92
N PRO A 33 -6.69 -3.97 22.80
CA PRO A 33 -5.80 -4.02 23.96
C PRO A 33 -4.37 -4.43 23.56
N LEU A 34 -3.38 -3.91 24.27
CA LEU A 34 -1.97 -4.33 24.18
C LEU A 34 -1.54 -4.93 25.50
N GLU A 35 -0.62 -5.89 25.45
CA GLU A 35 0.00 -6.43 26.67
C GLU A 35 0.68 -5.30 27.45
N ARG A 36 0.66 -5.40 28.79
CA ARG A 36 1.23 -4.39 29.69
C ARG A 36 2.67 -4.05 29.34
N GLY A 37 2.94 -2.76 29.16
CA GLY A 37 4.26 -2.20 28.80
C GLY A 37 4.49 -2.11 27.28
N PHE A 38 3.72 -2.83 26.46
CA PHE A 38 3.87 -2.75 24.99
C PHE A 38 3.40 -1.41 24.43
N GLY A 39 2.46 -0.74 25.07
CA GLY A 39 2.04 0.61 24.68
C GLY A 39 3.23 1.58 24.63
N THR A 40 4.05 1.62 25.67
CA THR A 40 5.25 2.46 25.74
C THR A 40 6.33 1.99 24.76
N THR A 41 6.57 0.69 24.67
CA THR A 41 7.59 0.13 23.78
C THR A 41 7.27 0.44 22.30
N LEU A 42 6.06 0.13 21.85
CA LEU A 42 5.63 0.37 20.47
C LEU A 42 5.48 1.88 20.18
N GLY A 43 4.89 2.64 21.11
CA GLY A 43 4.71 4.07 20.96
C GLY A 43 6.03 4.81 20.77
N ASN A 44 7.04 4.50 21.59
CA ASN A 44 8.37 5.10 21.47
C ASN A 44 9.10 4.63 20.20
N ALA A 45 9.05 3.34 19.89
CA ALA A 45 9.71 2.79 18.72
C ALA A 45 9.12 3.38 17.43
N LEU A 46 7.79 3.39 17.28
CA LEU A 46 7.11 3.98 16.12
C LEU A 46 7.37 5.47 16.00
N ARG A 47 7.31 6.23 17.12
CA ARG A 47 7.62 7.66 17.12
C ARG A 47 9.02 7.93 16.58
N ARG A 48 10.02 7.17 17.03
CA ARG A 48 11.41 7.36 16.58
C ARG A 48 11.57 7.07 15.10
N VAL A 49 11.00 5.97 14.60
CA VAL A 49 11.09 5.57 13.20
C VAL A 49 10.33 6.55 12.30
N LEU A 50 9.13 6.99 12.71
CA LEU A 50 8.35 7.99 11.99
C LEU A 50 9.12 9.30 11.75
N LEU A 51 9.85 9.78 12.77
CA LEU A 51 10.57 11.04 12.68
C LEU A 51 11.93 10.94 11.96
N SER A 52 12.54 9.75 11.90
CA SER A 52 13.93 9.60 11.43
C SER A 52 14.10 8.80 10.15
N SER A 53 13.20 7.88 9.83
CA SER A 53 13.50 6.83 8.86
C SER A 53 12.63 6.85 7.61
N LEU A 54 11.54 7.62 7.62
CA LEU A 54 10.69 7.76 6.45
C LEU A 54 11.38 8.62 5.39
N GLN A 55 11.18 8.23 4.13
CA GLN A 55 11.70 8.92 2.97
C GLN A 55 10.68 9.95 2.49
N GLY A 56 11.17 11.13 2.08
CA GLY A 56 10.36 12.19 1.48
C GLY A 56 11.16 13.00 0.47
N GLY A 57 10.51 14.02 -0.10
CA GLY A 57 11.10 14.96 -1.04
C GLY A 57 11.36 16.32 -0.40
N ALA A 58 12.43 16.98 -0.80
CA ALA A 58 12.73 18.34 -0.36
C ALA A 58 13.57 19.09 -1.40
N VAL A 59 13.56 20.44 -1.30
CA VAL A 59 14.48 21.30 -2.04
C VAL A 59 15.86 21.18 -1.42
N THR A 60 16.88 20.94 -2.25
CA THR A 60 18.28 20.79 -1.84
C THR A 60 19.13 22.00 -2.15
N ALA A 61 18.78 22.73 -3.20
CA ALA A 61 19.43 23.98 -3.59
C ALA A 61 18.48 24.85 -4.42
N ILE A 62 18.73 26.14 -4.45
CA ILE A 62 18.08 27.08 -5.36
C ILE A 62 19.14 27.91 -6.12
N GLN A 63 18.75 28.41 -7.28
CA GLN A 63 19.51 29.34 -8.03
C GLN A 63 18.58 30.44 -8.54
N ILE A 64 18.90 31.70 -8.21
CA ILE A 64 18.08 32.86 -8.60
C ILE A 64 18.94 33.71 -9.53
N GLU A 65 18.35 34.12 -10.64
CA GLU A 65 19.06 34.97 -11.61
C GLU A 65 19.48 36.29 -10.97
N GLY A 66 20.77 36.65 -11.14
CA GLY A 66 21.34 37.89 -10.57
C GLY A 66 21.72 37.81 -9.08
N VAL A 67 21.56 36.66 -8.42
CA VAL A 67 21.90 36.44 -7.01
C VAL A 67 23.09 35.49 -6.90
N LEU A 68 24.07 35.88 -6.07
CA LEU A 68 25.32 35.13 -5.89
C LEU A 68 25.38 34.35 -4.56
N HIS A 69 24.69 34.85 -3.54
CA HIS A 69 24.67 34.24 -2.19
C HIS A 69 23.37 34.59 -1.44
N GLU A 70 23.08 33.88 -0.39
CA GLU A 70 21.86 33.95 0.41
C GLU A 70 21.65 35.28 1.16
N PHE A 71 22.71 36.02 1.41
CA PHE A 71 22.67 37.35 2.11
C PHE A 71 22.46 38.51 1.14
N SER A 72 21.89 38.28 0.00
CA SER A 72 21.58 39.30 -1.00
C SER A 72 20.14 39.78 -0.88
N SER A 73 19.86 40.97 -1.37
CA SER A 73 18.50 41.46 -1.64
C SER A 73 18.32 41.58 -3.15
N ILE A 74 17.09 41.39 -3.60
CA ILE A 74 16.72 41.48 -5.02
C ILE A 74 15.91 42.75 -5.20
N PRO A 75 16.32 43.68 -6.10
CA PRO A 75 15.56 44.89 -6.35
C PRO A 75 14.13 44.59 -6.82
N GLY A 76 13.13 45.20 -6.16
CA GLY A 76 11.73 44.99 -6.48
C GLY A 76 11.13 43.69 -5.91
N VAL A 77 11.86 42.97 -5.06
CA VAL A 77 11.35 41.88 -4.24
C VAL A 77 11.34 42.32 -2.79
N ARG A 78 10.21 42.09 -2.11
CA ARG A 78 10.00 42.55 -0.74
C ARG A 78 10.83 41.75 0.27
N GLU A 79 10.89 40.43 0.09
CA GLU A 79 11.60 39.47 0.94
C GLU A 79 13.09 39.42 0.55
N ASP A 80 13.98 39.26 1.55
CA ASP A 80 15.36 38.92 1.31
C ASP A 80 15.54 37.51 0.79
N VAL A 81 16.65 37.21 0.15
CA VAL A 81 16.95 35.85 -0.36
C VAL A 81 16.92 34.82 0.78
N THR A 82 17.36 35.21 1.98
CA THR A 82 17.23 34.33 3.17
C THR A 82 15.80 33.96 3.49
N ASP A 83 14.87 34.93 3.43
CA ASP A 83 13.44 34.67 3.65
C ASP A 83 12.85 33.80 2.54
N ILE A 84 13.26 34.04 1.30
CA ILE A 84 12.90 33.19 0.15
C ILE A 84 13.34 31.75 0.39
N VAL A 85 14.59 31.52 0.84
CA VAL A 85 15.09 30.19 1.19
C VAL A 85 14.25 29.55 2.29
N LEU A 86 13.90 30.29 3.35
CA LEU A 86 13.08 29.81 4.44
C LEU A 86 11.66 29.43 3.99
N ASN A 87 11.08 30.14 3.04
CA ASN A 87 9.79 29.82 2.46
C ASN A 87 9.86 28.59 1.54
N VAL A 88 10.88 28.52 0.68
CA VAL A 88 11.08 27.40 -0.25
C VAL A 88 11.27 26.08 0.48
N LYS A 89 12.01 26.05 1.60
CA LYS A 89 12.21 24.81 2.36
C LYS A 89 10.94 24.29 3.07
N GLN A 90 9.87 25.09 3.13
CA GLN A 90 8.58 24.67 3.69
C GLN A 90 7.65 24.02 2.65
N ILE A 91 7.99 24.09 1.36
CA ILE A 91 7.15 23.54 0.28
C ILE A 91 7.08 22.02 0.42
N PRO A 92 5.89 21.43 0.63
CA PRO A 92 5.72 19.98 0.65
C PRO A 92 5.77 19.44 -0.77
N ILE A 93 6.81 18.64 -1.04
CA ILE A 93 7.09 18.11 -2.37
C ILE A 93 7.08 16.58 -2.31
N ARG A 94 6.29 15.95 -3.20
CA ARG A 94 6.34 14.51 -3.42
C ARG A 94 7.26 14.21 -4.60
N VAL A 95 8.30 13.42 -4.38
CA VAL A 95 9.27 13.02 -5.39
C VAL A 95 9.20 11.51 -5.60
N ASN A 96 8.74 11.07 -6.78
CA ASN A 96 8.55 9.66 -7.13
C ASN A 96 9.63 9.14 -8.10
N VAL A 97 10.73 9.87 -8.24
CA VAL A 97 11.84 9.54 -9.15
C VAL A 97 13.18 9.61 -8.42
N GLU A 98 14.12 8.80 -8.85
CA GLU A 98 15.47 8.82 -8.31
C GLU A 98 16.30 9.99 -8.87
N GLY A 99 17.25 10.46 -8.06
CA GLY A 99 18.17 11.55 -8.40
C GLY A 99 17.56 12.93 -8.22
N THR A 100 18.39 13.95 -8.50
CA THR A 100 18.00 15.35 -8.38
C THR A 100 17.24 15.81 -9.63
N LYS A 101 16.12 16.49 -9.43
CA LYS A 101 15.32 17.12 -10.50
C LYS A 101 15.41 18.63 -10.38
N ARG A 102 15.31 19.30 -11.53
CA ARG A 102 15.32 20.75 -11.63
C ARG A 102 13.93 21.24 -11.99
N LEU A 103 13.39 22.12 -11.17
CA LEU A 103 12.14 22.83 -11.39
C LEU A 103 12.42 24.28 -11.73
N HIS A 104 11.56 24.91 -12.51
CA HIS A 104 11.69 26.30 -12.91
C HIS A 104 10.50 27.10 -12.38
N LEU A 105 10.79 28.29 -11.84
CA LEU A 105 9.82 29.29 -11.44
C LEU A 105 10.14 30.59 -12.17
N THR A 106 9.17 31.10 -12.91
CA THR A 106 9.23 32.42 -13.54
C THR A 106 7.97 33.17 -13.20
N ALA A 107 8.10 34.33 -12.57
CA ALA A 107 6.99 35.16 -12.20
C ALA A 107 7.29 36.64 -12.47
N THR A 108 6.25 37.38 -12.87
CA THR A 108 6.33 38.83 -13.14
C THR A 108 5.27 39.52 -12.27
N GLY A 109 5.72 40.52 -11.51
CA GLY A 109 4.88 41.32 -10.63
C GLY A 109 3.98 42.34 -11.35
N PRO A 110 3.13 43.04 -10.60
CA PRO A 110 3.11 43.02 -9.14
C PRO A 110 2.25 41.89 -8.55
N GLY A 111 2.67 41.35 -7.38
CA GLY A 111 1.86 40.38 -6.64
C GLY A 111 2.69 39.32 -5.91
N GLU A 112 1.97 38.43 -5.26
CA GLU A 112 2.56 37.27 -4.55
C GLU A 112 2.96 36.17 -5.53
N VAL A 113 4.17 35.63 -5.33
CA VAL A 113 4.67 34.48 -6.03
C VAL A 113 4.43 33.25 -5.16
N THR A 114 3.65 32.31 -5.66
CA THR A 114 3.28 31.11 -4.92
C THR A 114 3.95 29.85 -5.46
N ALA A 115 4.01 28.80 -4.64
CA ALA A 115 4.55 27.52 -5.05
C ALA A 115 3.79 26.89 -6.25
N GLY A 116 2.52 27.26 -6.46
CA GLY A 116 1.73 26.83 -7.61
C GLY A 116 2.22 27.35 -8.96
N GLN A 117 3.06 28.39 -8.98
CA GLN A 117 3.66 28.92 -10.21
C GLN A 117 4.94 28.18 -10.62
N ILE A 118 5.45 27.26 -9.79
CA ILE A 118 6.57 26.40 -10.15
C ILE A 118 6.12 25.41 -11.24
N GLN A 119 6.91 25.31 -12.30
CA GLN A 119 6.64 24.35 -13.38
C GLN A 119 6.92 22.94 -12.88
N GLU A 120 5.87 22.13 -12.76
CA GLU A 120 5.99 20.74 -12.37
C GLU A 120 6.66 19.90 -13.46
N VAL A 121 7.53 18.98 -13.05
CA VAL A 121 8.23 18.03 -13.92
C VAL A 121 7.73 16.61 -13.60
N ALA A 122 7.74 15.73 -14.59
CA ALA A 122 7.32 14.35 -14.41
C ALA A 122 7.97 13.68 -13.19
N GLY A 123 7.13 13.15 -12.29
CA GLY A 123 7.56 12.50 -11.05
C GLY A 123 7.80 13.44 -9.86
N VAL A 124 7.52 14.73 -9.98
CA VAL A 124 7.57 15.70 -8.89
C VAL A 124 6.24 16.43 -8.80
N GLU A 125 5.61 16.42 -7.63
CA GLU A 125 4.31 17.04 -7.36
C GLU A 125 4.43 18.00 -6.17
N ILE A 126 3.88 19.21 -6.31
CA ILE A 126 3.81 20.23 -5.26
C ILE A 126 2.39 20.20 -4.67
N LEU A 127 2.29 19.94 -3.37
CA LEU A 127 1.01 19.74 -2.70
C LEU A 127 0.36 21.03 -2.21
N ASP A 128 1.17 21.97 -1.70
CA ASP A 128 0.68 23.25 -1.20
C ASP A 128 0.98 24.35 -2.22
N LYS A 129 0.05 24.55 -3.15
CA LYS A 129 0.21 25.51 -4.25
C LYS A 129 0.02 26.96 -3.81
N ASP A 130 -0.62 27.18 -2.68
CA ASP A 130 -0.94 28.53 -2.16
C ASP A 130 0.18 29.09 -1.26
N LEU A 131 1.21 28.30 -0.95
CA LEU A 131 2.34 28.75 -0.14
C LEU A 131 3.10 29.87 -0.86
N VAL A 132 3.15 31.04 -0.21
CA VAL A 132 3.83 32.24 -0.75
C VAL A 132 5.34 32.09 -0.58
N ILE A 133 6.08 32.29 -1.69
CA ILE A 133 7.53 32.27 -1.73
C ILE A 133 8.10 33.66 -1.53
N CYS A 134 7.60 34.63 -2.30
CA CYS A 134 7.98 36.06 -2.20
C CYS A 134 6.89 36.95 -2.83
N THR A 135 7.07 38.25 -2.65
CA THR A 135 6.19 39.29 -3.19
C THR A 135 6.97 40.21 -4.13
N LEU A 136 6.46 40.42 -5.34
CA LEU A 136 7.10 41.27 -6.36
C LEU A 136 6.43 42.62 -6.46
N ASP A 137 7.23 43.66 -6.65
CA ASP A 137 6.76 44.99 -7.02
C ASP A 137 6.44 45.11 -8.52
N GLU A 138 5.94 46.26 -8.96
CA GLU A 138 5.60 46.51 -10.35
C GLU A 138 6.84 46.40 -11.25
N ASN A 139 6.66 45.75 -12.41
CA ASN A 139 7.70 45.54 -13.43
C ASN A 139 8.92 44.73 -12.97
N THR A 140 8.79 43.97 -11.89
CA THR A 140 9.84 43.07 -11.41
C THR A 140 9.58 41.65 -11.89
N THR A 141 10.63 40.98 -12.41
CA THR A 141 10.55 39.56 -12.80
C THR A 141 11.55 38.78 -12.00
N ILE A 142 11.14 37.63 -11.47
CA ILE A 142 12.00 36.67 -10.80
C ILE A 142 12.09 35.39 -11.64
N ASN A 143 13.34 34.93 -11.86
CA ASN A 143 13.64 33.63 -12.45
C ASN A 143 14.41 32.80 -11.44
N MET A 144 13.86 31.66 -11.04
CA MET A 144 14.44 30.79 -10.03
C MET A 144 14.44 29.34 -10.52
N GLU A 145 15.54 28.64 -10.31
CA GLU A 145 15.63 27.20 -10.44
C GLU A 145 15.67 26.57 -9.05
N LEU A 146 14.87 25.51 -8.85
CA LEU A 146 14.84 24.74 -7.62
C LEU A 146 15.35 23.34 -7.91
N TYR A 147 16.28 22.87 -7.12
CA TYR A 147 16.81 21.51 -7.19
C TYR A 147 16.12 20.70 -6.12
N VAL A 148 15.43 19.63 -6.50
CA VAL A 148 14.68 18.77 -5.59
C VAL A 148 15.19 17.34 -5.65
N ALA A 149 15.23 16.68 -4.51
CA ALA A 149 15.67 15.29 -4.41
C ALA A 149 14.82 14.53 -3.37
N SER A 150 14.92 13.23 -3.41
CA SER A 150 14.39 12.35 -2.36
C SER A 150 15.48 12.00 -1.36
N GLY A 151 15.14 11.92 -0.08
CA GLY A 151 16.09 11.62 0.99
C GLY A 151 15.41 11.19 2.27
N LYS A 152 16.19 11.13 3.36
CA LYS A 152 15.72 10.76 4.70
C LYS A 152 16.23 11.74 5.75
N GLY A 153 15.36 12.04 6.72
CA GLY A 153 15.71 12.85 7.87
C GLY A 153 16.08 14.30 7.51
N TYR A 154 17.12 14.81 8.14
CA TYR A 154 17.64 16.17 7.93
C TYR A 154 19.04 16.13 7.31
N VAL A 155 19.24 16.92 6.25
CA VAL A 155 20.52 17.07 5.59
C VAL A 155 20.90 18.56 5.61
N PRO A 156 22.04 18.94 6.23
CA PRO A 156 22.49 20.33 6.25
C PRO A 156 22.92 20.81 4.87
N ALA A 157 22.83 22.13 4.63
CA ALA A 157 23.10 22.76 3.35
C ALA A 157 24.50 22.45 2.78
N GLU A 158 25.51 22.35 3.65
CA GLU A 158 26.89 22.05 3.20
C GLU A 158 26.98 20.67 2.52
N ARG A 159 26.16 19.69 2.93
CA ARG A 159 26.11 18.36 2.32
C ARG A 159 25.32 18.31 1.02
N ASN A 160 24.42 19.28 0.81
CA ASN A 160 23.64 19.41 -0.41
C ASN A 160 24.42 20.17 -1.52
N ARG A 161 25.58 20.75 -1.20
CA ARG A 161 26.40 21.44 -2.19
C ARG A 161 27.22 20.44 -3.00
N PRO A 162 26.98 20.34 -4.33
CA PRO A 162 27.82 19.51 -5.20
C PRO A 162 29.26 20.08 -5.29
N ASP A 163 30.27 19.24 -5.54
CA ASP A 163 31.67 19.65 -5.67
C ASP A 163 31.89 20.60 -6.86
N ASP A 164 31.08 20.45 -7.91
CA ASP A 164 31.08 21.26 -9.13
C ASP A 164 29.95 22.30 -9.17
N ALA A 165 29.54 22.81 -8.00
CA ALA A 165 28.42 23.75 -7.89
C ALA A 165 28.65 25.00 -8.79
N PRO A 166 27.67 25.37 -9.64
CA PRO A 166 27.76 26.58 -10.45
C PRO A 166 27.75 27.81 -9.55
N ILE A 167 28.32 28.92 -10.06
CA ILE A 167 28.31 30.20 -9.37
C ILE A 167 26.86 30.65 -9.19
N GLY A 168 26.51 31.09 -7.98
CA GLY A 168 25.12 31.50 -7.64
C GLY A 168 24.21 30.39 -7.21
N LEU A 169 24.68 29.12 -7.14
CA LEU A 169 23.90 28.04 -6.51
C LEU A 169 23.92 28.22 -4.99
N ILE A 170 22.77 28.35 -4.39
CA ILE A 170 22.54 28.49 -2.95
C ILE A 170 22.08 27.15 -2.43
N PRO A 171 22.92 26.40 -1.70
CA PRO A 171 22.49 25.14 -1.08
C PRO A 171 21.51 25.41 0.06
N VAL A 172 20.49 24.57 0.18
CA VAL A 172 19.43 24.68 1.18
C VAL A 172 19.49 23.46 2.08
N ASP A 173 19.36 23.66 3.39
CA ASP A 173 19.22 22.55 4.32
C ASP A 173 17.83 21.91 4.14
N SER A 174 17.82 20.60 3.98
CA SER A 174 16.65 19.86 3.55
C SER A 174 16.07 19.01 4.67
N ILE A 175 14.77 19.17 4.93
CA ILE A 175 13.99 18.32 5.83
C ILE A 175 13.21 17.34 4.95
N PHE A 176 13.77 16.14 4.77
CA PHE A 176 13.14 15.11 3.95
C PHE A 176 12.03 14.33 4.67
N SER A 177 11.98 14.40 6.01
CA SER A 177 10.95 13.68 6.76
C SER A 177 9.55 14.23 6.45
N PRO A 178 8.63 13.39 5.93
CA PRO A 178 7.25 13.82 5.67
C PRO A 178 6.45 13.99 6.96
N VAL A 179 6.97 13.53 8.09
CA VAL A 179 6.30 13.59 9.40
C VAL A 179 6.81 14.79 10.17
N LYS A 180 5.89 15.73 10.47
CA LYS A 180 6.19 16.97 11.21
C LYS A 180 6.16 16.77 12.72
N ARG A 181 5.17 15.99 13.20
CA ARG A 181 4.95 15.80 14.64
C ARG A 181 4.41 14.42 14.94
N VAL A 182 4.94 13.80 15.99
CA VAL A 182 4.42 12.57 16.56
C VAL A 182 4.35 12.71 18.07
N ALA A 183 3.17 12.44 18.64
CA ALA A 183 2.97 12.32 20.07
C ALA A 183 2.30 10.97 20.36
N TYR A 184 2.62 10.34 21.48
CA TYR A 184 1.90 9.15 21.91
C TYR A 184 1.52 9.25 23.39
N ARG A 185 0.44 8.56 23.73
CA ARG A 185 -0.08 8.44 25.07
C ARG A 185 -0.45 6.99 25.33
N VAL A 186 -0.12 6.53 26.54
CA VAL A 186 -0.46 5.17 27.00
C VAL A 186 -1.38 5.31 28.20
N GLU A 187 -2.51 4.62 28.14
CA GLU A 187 -3.53 4.56 29.17
C GLU A 187 -3.86 3.11 29.47
N ASN A 188 -4.38 2.83 30.64
CA ASN A 188 -4.84 1.49 30.95
C ASN A 188 -6.20 1.23 30.31
N THR A 189 -6.40 0.02 29.80
CA THR A 189 -7.66 -0.43 29.23
C THR A 189 -8.09 -1.75 29.85
N ARG A 190 -9.38 -2.07 29.71
CA ARG A 190 -9.97 -3.28 30.26
C ARG A 190 -10.29 -4.26 29.13
N GLU A 191 -9.89 -5.50 29.32
CA GLU A 191 -10.34 -6.62 28.51
C GLU A 191 -10.87 -7.72 29.39
N GLY A 192 -12.17 -7.99 29.28
CA GLY A 192 -12.87 -8.93 30.14
C GLY A 192 -12.80 -8.54 31.63
N GLN A 193 -12.17 -9.37 32.45
CA GLN A 193 -11.96 -9.14 33.89
C GLN A 193 -10.61 -8.50 34.24
N ILE A 194 -9.72 -8.35 33.25
CA ILE A 194 -8.37 -7.83 33.45
C ILE A 194 -8.34 -6.34 33.11
N LEU A 195 -7.76 -5.54 34.00
CA LEU A 195 -7.70 -4.06 33.90
C LEU A 195 -6.29 -3.54 33.56
N ASP A 196 -5.32 -4.42 33.36
CA ASP A 196 -3.90 -4.09 33.27
C ASP A 196 -3.35 -4.07 31.83
N TYR A 197 -4.21 -4.03 30.83
CA TYR A 197 -3.78 -3.89 29.45
C TYR A 197 -3.53 -2.43 29.08
N ASP A 198 -2.65 -2.23 28.10
CA ASP A 198 -2.33 -0.90 27.58
C ASP A 198 -3.24 -0.53 26.42
N LYS A 199 -3.62 0.75 26.40
CA LYS A 199 -4.21 1.45 25.25
C LYS A 199 -3.21 2.46 24.74
N LEU A 200 -2.73 2.29 23.52
CA LEU A 200 -1.82 3.21 22.87
C LEU A 200 -2.64 4.16 21.98
N THR A 201 -2.51 5.46 22.21
CA THR A 201 -2.98 6.50 21.31
C THR A 201 -1.77 7.18 20.68
N LEU A 202 -1.65 7.14 19.35
CA LEU A 202 -0.58 7.75 18.58
C LEU A 202 -1.16 8.89 17.74
N GLU A 203 -0.71 10.11 17.97
CA GLU A 203 -1.08 11.29 17.18
C GLU A 203 0.03 11.58 16.18
N VAL A 204 -0.31 11.59 14.89
CA VAL A 204 0.64 11.81 13.80
C VAL A 204 0.18 12.99 12.97
N GLU A 205 1.13 13.89 12.69
CA GLU A 205 0.95 15.02 11.80
C GLU A 205 2.01 14.96 10.70
N THR A 206 1.57 14.97 9.45
CA THR A 206 2.42 14.93 8.24
C THR A 206 2.35 16.25 7.49
N ASP A 207 3.16 16.41 6.48
CA ASP A 207 3.12 17.53 5.54
C ASP A 207 2.07 17.35 4.42
N GLY A 208 1.42 16.17 4.34
CA GLY A 208 0.44 15.80 3.33
C GLY A 208 1.01 14.97 2.18
N THR A 209 2.33 14.82 2.07
CA THR A 209 2.95 13.96 1.04
C THR A 209 2.65 12.48 1.27
N VAL A 210 2.48 12.10 2.54
CA VAL A 210 2.08 10.76 2.99
C VAL A 210 0.95 10.91 3.99
N SER A 211 -0.08 10.06 3.91
CA SER A 211 -1.15 10.03 4.92
C SER A 211 -0.60 9.58 6.28
N PRO A 212 -1.17 10.02 7.40
CA PRO A 212 -0.75 9.56 8.72
C PRO A 212 -0.83 8.03 8.88
N GLU A 213 -1.81 7.40 8.26
CA GLU A 213 -2.03 5.95 8.28
C GLU A 213 -0.89 5.21 7.56
N ASP A 214 -0.59 5.63 6.33
CA ASP A 214 0.49 5.05 5.54
C ASP A 214 1.85 5.29 6.20
N ALA A 215 2.07 6.48 6.78
CA ALA A 215 3.29 6.78 7.52
C ALA A 215 3.53 5.77 8.65
N VAL A 216 2.49 5.46 9.45
CA VAL A 216 2.57 4.47 10.53
C VAL A 216 2.76 3.07 9.97
N ALA A 217 2.10 2.71 8.88
CA ALA A 217 2.26 1.41 8.23
C ALA A 217 3.71 1.21 7.74
N TYR A 218 4.30 2.21 7.07
CA TYR A 218 5.71 2.16 6.65
C TYR A 218 6.67 2.09 7.83
N ALA A 219 6.41 2.86 8.91
CA ALA A 219 7.25 2.81 10.11
C ALA A 219 7.20 1.43 10.79
N ALA A 220 6.01 0.83 10.87
CA ALA A 220 5.83 -0.52 11.41
C ALA A 220 6.54 -1.57 10.54
N ARG A 221 6.47 -1.45 9.22
CA ARG A 221 7.19 -2.33 8.30
C ARG A 221 8.70 -2.24 8.45
N ILE A 222 9.24 -1.02 8.55
CA ILE A 222 10.67 -0.81 8.81
C ILE A 222 11.11 -1.48 10.11
N LEU A 223 10.32 -1.32 11.19
CA LEU A 223 10.60 -1.99 12.47
C LEU A 223 10.58 -3.50 12.36
N GLN A 224 9.58 -4.05 11.67
CA GLN A 224 9.47 -5.49 11.45
C GLN A 224 10.68 -6.04 10.71
N ASP A 225 11.11 -5.38 9.62
CA ASP A 225 12.25 -5.81 8.82
C ASP A 225 13.56 -5.73 9.62
N GLN A 226 13.74 -4.69 10.44
CA GLN A 226 14.92 -4.56 11.29
C GLN A 226 14.96 -5.57 12.43
N LEU A 227 13.81 -5.99 12.95
CA LEU A 227 13.72 -6.98 14.03
C LEU A 227 13.88 -8.41 13.52
N GLN A 228 13.66 -8.67 12.23
CA GLN A 228 13.70 -10.01 11.65
C GLN A 228 15.05 -10.71 11.85
N ILE A 229 16.16 -9.96 11.81
CA ILE A 229 17.51 -10.53 12.01
C ILE A 229 17.72 -11.12 13.42
N PHE A 230 16.95 -10.67 14.40
CA PHE A 230 17.03 -11.17 15.79
C PHE A 230 16.27 -12.47 15.99
N ILE A 231 15.45 -12.87 15.02
CA ILE A 231 14.71 -14.13 15.05
C ILE A 231 15.62 -15.21 14.45
N ASN A 232 16.22 -16.04 15.32
CA ASN A 232 17.22 -17.05 14.95
C ASN A 232 16.67 -18.48 14.90
N PHE A 233 15.36 -18.65 15.05
CA PHE A 233 14.69 -19.94 14.97
C PHE A 233 13.78 -19.97 13.74
N GLU A 234 13.68 -21.13 13.12
CA GLU A 234 12.68 -21.37 12.09
C GLU A 234 11.31 -21.30 12.77
N GLU A 235 10.56 -20.24 12.49
CA GLU A 235 9.13 -20.29 12.78
C GLU A 235 8.60 -21.51 11.98
N PRO A 236 7.93 -22.48 12.67
CA PRO A 236 7.16 -23.44 11.91
C PRO A 236 6.30 -22.53 11.02
N ARG A 237 6.53 -22.59 9.69
CA ARG A 237 5.66 -21.89 8.75
C ARG A 237 4.27 -22.08 9.35
N ARG A 238 3.62 -21.00 9.81
CA ARG A 238 2.18 -21.02 9.87
C ARG A 238 1.85 -21.56 8.48
N LEU A 239 1.56 -22.84 8.40
CA LEU A 239 0.58 -23.27 7.47
C LEU A 239 -0.44 -22.17 7.70
N GLU A 240 -0.45 -21.14 6.80
CA GLU A 240 -1.62 -20.31 6.71
C GLU A 240 -2.67 -21.33 7.08
N GLU A 241 -3.36 -21.09 8.21
CA GLU A 241 -4.66 -21.69 8.29
C GLU A 241 -5.19 -21.33 6.91
N ARG A 242 -4.84 -22.18 5.93
CA ARG A 242 -5.81 -22.46 4.89
C ARG A 242 -7.03 -22.53 5.79
N ARG A 243 -7.80 -21.43 5.80
CA ARG A 243 -9.22 -21.59 6.04
C ARG A 243 -9.38 -22.99 5.55
N GLU A 244 -9.67 -23.94 6.41
CA GLU A 244 -10.28 -25.14 5.95
C GLU A 244 -11.41 -24.61 5.07
N GLU A 245 -11.04 -24.15 3.87
CA GLU A 245 -11.85 -24.36 2.69
C GLU A 245 -12.13 -25.81 2.91
N GLU A 246 -13.33 -26.06 3.41
CA GLU A 246 -13.86 -27.39 3.66
C GLU A 246 -13.31 -28.17 2.49
N ALA A 247 -12.25 -28.95 2.75
CA ALA A 247 -11.52 -29.60 1.66
C ALA A 247 -12.58 -30.48 1.07
N LEU A 248 -13.17 -30.01 -0.03
CA LEU A 248 -14.26 -30.71 -0.69
C LEU A 248 -13.73 -32.14 -0.84
N PRO A 249 -14.40 -33.14 -0.31
CA PRO A 249 -13.91 -34.53 -0.32
C PRO A 249 -13.68 -35.05 -1.74
N PHE A 250 -13.84 -34.19 -2.75
CA PHE A 250 -13.75 -34.48 -4.16
C PHE A 250 -13.09 -33.34 -4.94
N ASN A 251 -12.64 -33.60 -6.16
CA ASN A 251 -11.99 -32.65 -7.04
C ASN A 251 -12.92 -31.46 -7.38
N PRO A 252 -12.52 -30.17 -7.19
CA PRO A 252 -13.33 -28.99 -7.51
C PRO A 252 -13.88 -28.97 -8.95
N ASN A 253 -13.16 -29.57 -9.90
CA ASN A 253 -13.61 -29.69 -11.29
C ASN A 253 -14.92 -30.46 -11.46
N LEU A 254 -15.32 -31.24 -10.47
CA LEU A 254 -16.59 -31.98 -10.50
C LEU A 254 -17.81 -31.06 -10.33
N LEU A 255 -17.63 -29.86 -9.72
CA LEU A 255 -18.70 -28.86 -9.53
C LEU A 255 -18.92 -28.00 -10.79
N ARG A 256 -18.03 -28.07 -11.78
CA ARG A 256 -18.22 -27.34 -13.04
C ARG A 256 -19.37 -27.92 -13.84
N ARG A 257 -20.05 -27.05 -14.59
CA ARG A 257 -21.19 -27.44 -15.41
C ARG A 257 -20.73 -28.15 -16.68
N VAL A 258 -21.50 -29.13 -17.10
CA VAL A 258 -21.23 -29.87 -18.36
C VAL A 258 -21.34 -28.96 -19.60
N ASP A 259 -22.08 -27.86 -19.50
CA ASP A 259 -22.21 -26.86 -20.57
C ASP A 259 -20.88 -26.11 -20.87
N GLU A 260 -19.95 -26.09 -19.92
CA GLU A 260 -18.62 -25.47 -20.04
C GLU A 260 -17.61 -26.38 -20.76
N LEU A 261 -17.95 -27.65 -20.94
CA LEU A 261 -17.10 -28.56 -21.70
C LEU A 261 -17.26 -28.29 -23.20
N GLU A 262 -16.16 -28.19 -23.91
CA GLU A 262 -16.11 -28.03 -25.37
C GLU A 262 -16.61 -29.31 -26.08
N LEU A 263 -17.88 -29.65 -25.87
CA LEU A 263 -18.52 -30.81 -26.48
C LEU A 263 -19.29 -30.42 -27.74
N SER A 264 -19.43 -31.35 -28.68
CA SER A 264 -20.31 -31.17 -29.83
C SER A 264 -21.76 -30.93 -29.38
N VAL A 265 -22.53 -30.13 -30.12
CA VAL A 265 -23.95 -29.82 -29.86
C VAL A 265 -24.79 -31.08 -29.63
N ARG A 266 -24.44 -32.17 -30.32
CA ARG A 266 -25.12 -33.47 -30.19
C ARG A 266 -24.81 -34.12 -28.84
N SER A 267 -23.55 -34.12 -28.42
CA SER A 267 -23.16 -34.69 -27.11
C SER A 267 -23.73 -33.88 -25.96
N ALA A 268 -23.71 -32.55 -26.04
CA ALA A 268 -24.28 -31.64 -25.04
C ALA A 268 -25.83 -31.86 -24.88
N ASN A 269 -26.53 -31.96 -25.99
CA ASN A 269 -28.00 -32.20 -25.95
C ASN A 269 -28.38 -33.57 -25.36
N CYS A 270 -27.56 -34.59 -25.59
CA CYS A 270 -27.79 -35.90 -25.01
C CYS A 270 -27.62 -35.89 -23.49
N LEU A 271 -26.61 -35.16 -22.98
CA LEU A 271 -26.37 -35.01 -21.53
C LEU A 271 -27.50 -34.23 -20.85
N LYS A 272 -28.00 -33.15 -21.49
CA LYS A 272 -29.14 -32.37 -21.01
C LYS A 272 -30.43 -33.23 -20.91
N ASN A 273 -30.66 -34.08 -21.87
CA ASN A 273 -31.85 -34.95 -21.87
C ASN A 273 -31.83 -35.99 -20.72
N GLU A 274 -30.63 -36.35 -20.25
CA GLU A 274 -30.46 -37.25 -19.09
C GLU A 274 -30.34 -36.49 -17.76
N ASN A 275 -30.61 -35.16 -17.74
CA ASN A 275 -30.51 -34.32 -16.55
C ASN A 275 -29.12 -34.31 -15.90
N ILE A 276 -28.06 -34.52 -16.67
CA ILE A 276 -26.68 -34.46 -16.21
C ILE A 276 -26.24 -32.99 -16.31
N VAL A 277 -26.15 -32.30 -15.18
CA VAL A 277 -25.85 -30.86 -15.10
C VAL A 277 -24.37 -30.60 -14.75
N TYR A 278 -23.83 -31.39 -13.85
CA TYR A 278 -22.46 -31.25 -13.35
C TYR A 278 -21.54 -32.37 -13.84
N ILE A 279 -20.22 -32.05 -13.94
CA ILE A 279 -19.23 -33.07 -14.31
C ILE A 279 -19.22 -34.22 -13.32
N GLY A 280 -19.48 -33.97 -12.04
CA GLY A 280 -19.61 -35.01 -11.02
C GLY A 280 -20.74 -36.04 -11.27
N ASP A 281 -21.86 -35.61 -11.86
CA ASP A 281 -22.95 -36.52 -12.26
C ASP A 281 -22.51 -37.37 -13.47
N LEU A 282 -21.76 -36.78 -14.37
CA LEU A 282 -21.26 -37.45 -15.58
C LEU A 282 -20.24 -38.53 -15.25
N VAL A 283 -19.32 -38.24 -14.32
CA VAL A 283 -18.21 -39.14 -13.95
C VAL A 283 -18.73 -40.40 -13.24
N GLN A 284 -19.86 -40.33 -12.53
CA GLN A 284 -20.48 -41.49 -11.86
C GLN A 284 -21.17 -42.44 -12.84
N LYS A 285 -21.49 -41.98 -14.06
CA LYS A 285 -22.10 -42.84 -15.07
C LYS A 285 -21.08 -43.79 -15.69
N THR A 286 -21.46 -45.05 -15.85
CA THR A 286 -20.62 -46.04 -16.56
C THR A 286 -20.75 -45.88 -18.07
N GLU A 287 -19.73 -46.33 -18.80
CA GLU A 287 -19.78 -46.35 -20.27
C GLU A 287 -21.00 -47.12 -20.83
N ALA A 288 -21.39 -48.20 -20.16
CA ALA A 288 -22.55 -49.02 -20.53
C ALA A 288 -23.87 -48.28 -20.35
N GLU A 289 -23.99 -47.47 -19.31
CA GLU A 289 -25.16 -46.61 -19.06
C GLU A 289 -25.25 -45.51 -20.09
N MET A 290 -24.16 -44.85 -20.41
CA MET A 290 -24.08 -43.80 -21.43
C MET A 290 -24.47 -44.31 -22.83
N LEU A 291 -24.08 -45.53 -23.18
CA LEU A 291 -24.45 -46.13 -24.47
C LEU A 291 -25.93 -46.59 -24.54
N ARG A 292 -26.63 -46.72 -23.40
CA ARG A 292 -28.07 -47.00 -23.36
C ARG A 292 -28.91 -45.76 -23.60
N THR A 293 -28.36 -44.57 -23.50
CA THR A 293 -29.05 -43.30 -23.72
C THR A 293 -29.48 -43.17 -25.19
N PRO A 294 -30.71 -42.81 -25.50
CA PRO A 294 -31.21 -42.65 -26.85
C PRO A 294 -30.36 -41.54 -27.59
N ASN A 295 -30.00 -41.82 -28.83
CA ASN A 295 -29.22 -40.94 -29.72
C ASN A 295 -27.74 -40.69 -29.26
N PHE A 296 -27.22 -41.42 -28.28
CA PHE A 296 -25.83 -41.37 -27.84
C PHE A 296 -24.99 -42.45 -28.53
N GLY A 297 -23.98 -42.03 -29.27
CA GLY A 297 -23.13 -42.91 -30.07
C GLY A 297 -21.72 -43.07 -29.54
N ARG A 298 -20.97 -44.07 -30.04
CA ARG A 298 -19.55 -44.31 -29.69
C ARG A 298 -18.62 -43.10 -29.95
N LYS A 299 -18.96 -42.24 -30.95
CA LYS A 299 -18.21 -41.02 -31.21
C LYS A 299 -18.34 -40.00 -30.07
N SER A 300 -19.57 -39.79 -29.60
CA SER A 300 -19.83 -38.88 -28.47
C SER A 300 -19.24 -39.42 -27.15
N LEU A 301 -19.20 -40.74 -26.97
CA LEU A 301 -18.54 -41.34 -25.83
C LEU A 301 -17.02 -41.08 -25.83
N ASN A 302 -16.39 -41.25 -26.97
CA ASN A 302 -14.93 -40.99 -27.09
C ASN A 302 -14.59 -39.50 -26.88
N GLU A 303 -15.40 -38.59 -27.41
CA GLU A 303 -15.26 -37.15 -27.22
C GLU A 303 -15.31 -36.79 -25.71
N ILE A 304 -16.31 -37.30 -24.99
CA ILE A 304 -16.42 -37.08 -23.53
C ILE A 304 -15.23 -37.69 -22.78
N LYS A 305 -14.77 -38.88 -23.17
CA LYS A 305 -13.61 -39.51 -22.54
C LYS A 305 -12.34 -38.68 -22.72
N GLU A 306 -12.10 -38.11 -23.89
CA GLU A 306 -10.95 -37.24 -24.16
C GLU A 306 -10.97 -35.99 -23.30
N VAL A 307 -12.13 -35.33 -23.22
CA VAL A 307 -12.28 -34.11 -22.40
C VAL A 307 -12.12 -34.42 -20.91
N LEU A 308 -12.72 -35.49 -20.40
CA LEU A 308 -12.54 -35.91 -19.00
C LEU A 308 -11.10 -36.32 -18.71
N ALA A 309 -10.40 -36.99 -19.63
CA ALA A 309 -9.01 -37.40 -19.46
C ALA A 309 -8.06 -36.18 -19.35
N GLN A 310 -8.31 -35.08 -20.08
CA GLN A 310 -7.58 -33.83 -19.97
C GLN A 310 -7.71 -33.21 -18.56
N MET A 311 -8.86 -33.46 -17.88
CA MET A 311 -9.11 -33.01 -16.52
C MET A 311 -8.68 -34.04 -15.46
N GLY A 312 -8.07 -35.15 -15.85
CA GLY A 312 -7.67 -36.25 -14.96
C GLY A 312 -8.84 -37.08 -14.43
N LEU A 313 -10.02 -37.04 -15.08
CA LEU A 313 -11.23 -37.73 -14.69
C LEU A 313 -11.55 -38.91 -15.63
N LYS A 314 -12.32 -39.88 -15.15
CA LYS A 314 -12.78 -41.06 -15.92
C LYS A 314 -14.22 -41.35 -15.63
N LEU A 315 -14.95 -41.94 -16.60
CA LEU A 315 -16.29 -42.45 -16.40
C LEU A 315 -16.26 -43.70 -15.46
N GLY A 316 -17.29 -43.81 -14.64
CA GLY A 316 -17.43 -44.90 -13.68
C GLY A 316 -16.62 -44.72 -12.39
N MET A 317 -16.21 -43.48 -12.05
CA MET A 317 -15.57 -43.19 -10.77
C MET A 317 -16.59 -43.07 -9.67
N GLU A 318 -16.32 -43.68 -8.52
CA GLU A 318 -17.09 -43.44 -7.30
C GLU A 318 -16.59 -42.14 -6.64
N VAL A 319 -17.49 -41.15 -6.47
CA VAL A 319 -17.20 -39.91 -5.80
C VAL A 319 -17.88 -39.92 -4.43
N PRO A 320 -17.14 -40.11 -3.32
CA PRO A 320 -17.71 -40.12 -1.99
C PRO A 320 -18.34 -38.76 -1.67
N GLY A 321 -19.60 -38.76 -1.19
CA GLY A 321 -20.31 -37.53 -0.80
C GLY A 321 -20.87 -36.70 -1.97
N TRP A 322 -21.02 -37.28 -3.16
CA TRP A 322 -21.71 -36.65 -4.28
C TRP A 322 -23.16 -37.11 -4.40
N PRO A 323 -24.14 -36.24 -4.69
CA PRO A 323 -24.03 -34.76 -4.76
C PRO A 323 -24.03 -34.14 -3.36
N PRO A 324 -23.27 -33.03 -3.16
CA PRO A 324 -23.30 -32.30 -1.89
C PRO A 324 -24.65 -31.58 -1.72
N GLU A 325 -25.10 -31.40 -0.48
CA GLU A 325 -26.39 -30.75 -0.18
C GLU A 325 -26.47 -29.30 -0.71
N ASN A 326 -25.32 -28.63 -0.88
CA ASN A 326 -25.22 -27.21 -1.30
C ASN A 326 -24.54 -27.03 -2.66
N ILE A 327 -24.78 -27.95 -3.61
CA ILE A 327 -24.08 -27.98 -4.91
C ILE A 327 -24.17 -26.64 -5.68
N GLU A 328 -25.32 -25.96 -5.66
CA GLU A 328 -25.54 -24.70 -6.36
C GLU A 328 -24.72 -23.51 -5.74
N GLU A 329 -24.58 -23.47 -4.41
CA GLU A 329 -23.81 -22.46 -3.70
C GLU A 329 -22.33 -22.67 -3.93
N LEU A 330 -21.86 -23.92 -3.91
CA LEU A 330 -20.48 -24.28 -4.15
C LEU A 330 -20.06 -23.98 -5.59
N ALA A 331 -20.91 -24.26 -6.58
CA ALA A 331 -20.67 -23.94 -7.98
C ALA A 331 -20.59 -22.43 -8.20
N LYS A 332 -21.47 -21.62 -7.59
CA LYS A 332 -21.43 -20.15 -7.68
C LYS A 332 -20.15 -19.53 -7.06
N LYS A 333 -19.67 -20.10 -5.96
CA LYS A 333 -18.39 -19.63 -5.36
C LYS A 333 -17.22 -19.85 -6.31
N LEU A 334 -17.18 -20.97 -7.01
CA LEU A 334 -16.13 -21.25 -8.02
C LEU A 334 -16.23 -20.34 -9.25
N GLU A 335 -17.44 -19.95 -9.69
CA GLU A 335 -17.62 -18.99 -10.81
C GLU A 335 -17.15 -17.57 -10.47
N THR A 336 -17.12 -17.17 -9.18
CA THR A 336 -16.68 -15.84 -8.73
C THR A 336 -15.18 -15.72 -8.46
N GLU A 337 -14.44 -16.83 -8.40
CA GLU A 337 -12.99 -16.87 -8.17
C GLU A 337 -12.14 -16.93 -9.48
N TYR A 338 -12.79 -17.04 -10.63
CA TYR A 338 -12.18 -16.96 -11.97
C TYR A 338 -12.76 -15.76 -12.75
#